data_c1c2d7c2840a7e0f5c73d51b69fb7510
#
_entry.id   c1c2d7c2840a7e0f5c73d51b69fb7510
#
_cell.length_a   1.000
_cell.length_b   1.000
_cell.length_c   1.000
_cell.angle_alpha   90.00
_cell.angle_beta   90.00
_cell.angle_gamma   90.00
#
_symmetry.space_group_name_H-M   'P 1'
#
loop_
_entity.id
_entity.type
_entity.pdbx_description
1 polymer ?
#
loop_
_entity_poly.entity_id
_entity_poly.type
_entity_poly.pdbx_seq_one_letter_code
_entity_poly.pdbx_strand_id
1 'polypeptide(L)'
;MTSRERVLAHLEGRPVDRLPLMPITMMFAAVQTGARYRDYCTDYRVLVEGQIRTAEAFGFDYVNTMSDPAREAADCGAPVEYFESQPVALIEDQALLADKTKLASLKIPDPLGGGRMHNGIKALALFKERVGKDKIIEGWIEGPIAEGADLRGINTLMMDFFDDPPFVHDLFAFVIELELRFAREQLKAGADVIGVGDAAASLVGPDIYHEFVWPYEKKLVDGIHALGGKVRLHIC
;
A
#
# COMPACT_ATOMS: atom_id res chain seq x y z
N MET A 1 -19.78 20.83 -4.48
CA MET A 1 -18.63 20.50 -3.62
C MET A 1 -17.45 20.11 -4.50
N THR A 2 -16.23 20.51 -4.13
CA THR A 2 -15.03 19.92 -4.72
C THR A 2 -14.90 18.46 -4.31
N SER A 3 -14.08 17.68 -5.01
CA SER A 3 -13.82 16.29 -4.63
C SER A 3 -13.27 16.18 -3.20
N ARG A 4 -12.32 17.05 -2.86
CA ARG A 4 -11.72 17.11 -1.52
C ARG A 4 -12.74 17.41 -0.44
N GLU A 5 -13.57 18.45 -0.63
CA GLU A 5 -14.64 18.82 0.32
C GLU A 5 -15.63 17.66 0.53
N ARG A 6 -15.98 16.95 -0.55
CA ARG A 6 -16.92 15.82 -0.50
C ARG A 6 -16.37 14.67 0.34
N VAL A 7 -15.13 14.25 0.11
CA VAL A 7 -14.52 13.17 0.88
C VAL A 7 -14.39 13.55 2.36
N LEU A 8 -13.89 14.75 2.66
CA LEU A 8 -13.74 15.20 4.04
C LEU A 8 -15.08 15.31 4.76
N ALA A 9 -16.10 15.90 4.11
CA ALA A 9 -17.45 15.98 4.67
C ALA A 9 -18.05 14.60 4.94
N HIS A 10 -17.85 13.65 4.01
CA HIS A 10 -18.32 12.28 4.19
C HIS A 10 -17.65 11.59 5.38
N LEU A 11 -16.33 11.72 5.53
CA LEU A 11 -15.57 11.17 6.67
C LEU A 11 -15.99 11.78 8.02
N GLU A 12 -16.51 13.01 8.02
CA GLU A 12 -17.02 13.70 9.20
C GLU A 12 -18.53 13.44 9.43
N GLY A 13 -19.16 12.58 8.67
CA GLY A 13 -20.59 12.27 8.75
C GLY A 13 -21.50 13.44 8.31
N ARG A 14 -20.97 14.44 7.61
CA ARG A 14 -21.74 15.58 7.09
C ARG A 14 -22.41 15.24 5.75
N PRO A 15 -23.54 15.87 5.42
CA PRO A 15 -24.21 15.69 4.14
C PRO A 15 -23.31 16.03 2.96
N VAL A 16 -23.38 15.21 1.91
CA VAL A 16 -22.63 15.37 0.66
C VAL A 16 -23.58 15.36 -0.54
N ASP A 17 -23.16 15.96 -1.64
CA ASP A 17 -23.92 16.02 -2.90
C ASP A 17 -24.04 14.66 -3.59
N ARG A 18 -23.05 13.77 -3.41
CA ARG A 18 -23.03 12.36 -3.82
C ARG A 18 -22.00 11.60 -2.97
N LEU A 19 -22.04 10.29 -2.99
CA LEU A 19 -20.99 9.47 -2.36
C LEU A 19 -19.63 9.71 -3.03
N PRO A 20 -18.53 9.75 -2.27
CA PRO A 20 -17.19 9.80 -2.82
C PRO A 20 -16.87 8.58 -3.70
N LEU A 21 -16.24 8.80 -4.84
CA LEU A 21 -15.76 7.76 -5.74
C LEU A 21 -14.25 7.60 -5.58
N MET A 22 -13.83 6.51 -4.96
CA MET A 22 -12.42 6.22 -4.66
C MET A 22 -12.04 4.78 -5.05
N PRO A 23 -12.17 4.38 -6.33
CA PRO A 23 -11.82 3.03 -6.78
C PRO A 23 -10.30 2.85 -6.90
N ILE A 24 -9.79 1.67 -6.54
CA ILE A 24 -8.39 1.29 -6.80
C ILE A 24 -8.24 1.04 -8.30
N THR A 25 -7.37 1.77 -8.97
CA THR A 25 -7.29 1.78 -10.44
C THR A 25 -6.04 1.13 -11.02
N MET A 26 -4.91 1.16 -10.31
CA MET A 26 -3.66 0.47 -10.71
C MET A 26 -3.41 0.48 -12.23
N MET A 27 -3.38 -0.72 -12.83
CA MET A 27 -3.15 -0.93 -14.26
C MET A 27 -4.17 -0.19 -15.15
N PHE A 28 -5.42 -0.04 -14.70
CA PHE A 28 -6.41 0.75 -15.41
C PHE A 28 -5.96 2.18 -15.66
N ALA A 29 -5.32 2.81 -14.65
CA ALA A 29 -4.78 4.17 -14.78
C ALA A 29 -3.61 4.25 -15.78
N ALA A 30 -2.75 3.23 -15.84
CA ALA A 30 -1.70 3.16 -16.85
C ALA A 30 -2.29 3.06 -18.27
N VAL A 31 -3.29 2.22 -18.46
CA VAL A 31 -3.97 2.03 -19.77
C VAL A 31 -4.61 3.32 -20.26
N GLN A 32 -5.20 4.14 -19.38
CA GLN A 32 -5.82 5.42 -19.77
C GLN A 32 -4.82 6.42 -20.41
N THR A 33 -3.54 6.26 -20.16
CA THR A 33 -2.48 7.09 -20.75
C THR A 33 -1.69 6.39 -21.85
N GLY A 34 -1.98 5.11 -22.11
CA GLY A 34 -1.20 4.28 -23.01
C GLY A 34 0.20 3.95 -22.49
N ALA A 35 0.44 4.13 -21.18
CA ALA A 35 1.72 3.82 -20.56
C ALA A 35 1.87 2.30 -20.37
N ARG A 36 3.12 1.84 -20.46
CA ARG A 36 3.46 0.46 -20.05
C ARG A 36 3.30 0.35 -18.55
N TYR A 37 2.76 -0.76 -18.07
CA TYR A 37 2.54 -0.93 -16.63
C TYR A 37 3.85 -0.93 -15.83
N ARG A 38 4.92 -1.49 -16.39
CA ARG A 38 6.26 -1.39 -15.82
C ARG A 38 6.65 0.06 -15.52
N ASP A 39 6.45 0.98 -16.47
CA ASP A 39 6.80 2.39 -16.30
C ASP A 39 5.91 3.05 -15.23
N TYR A 40 4.63 2.69 -15.18
CA TYR A 40 3.72 3.13 -14.14
C TYR A 40 4.18 2.68 -12.73
N CYS A 41 4.72 1.48 -12.58
CA CYS A 41 5.23 0.97 -11.31
C CYS A 41 6.59 1.57 -10.90
N THR A 42 7.40 2.03 -11.85
CA THR A 42 8.79 2.42 -11.60
C THR A 42 9.10 3.89 -11.76
N ASP A 43 8.25 4.67 -12.45
CA ASP A 43 8.38 6.14 -12.59
C ASP A 43 7.16 6.84 -12.00
N TYR A 44 7.38 7.56 -10.90
CA TYR A 44 6.33 8.32 -10.22
C TYR A 44 5.62 9.33 -11.13
N ARG A 45 6.27 9.87 -12.16
CA ARG A 45 5.66 10.82 -13.09
C ARG A 45 4.60 10.15 -13.95
N VAL A 46 4.89 8.92 -14.40
CA VAL A 46 3.95 8.10 -15.18
C VAL A 46 2.75 7.72 -14.31
N LEU A 47 2.99 7.31 -13.06
CA LEU A 47 1.94 7.02 -12.10
C LEU A 47 1.04 8.24 -11.87
N VAL A 48 1.64 9.39 -11.58
CA VAL A 48 0.91 10.63 -11.31
C VAL A 48 0.05 11.05 -12.50
N GLU A 49 0.59 11.00 -13.70
CA GLU A 49 -0.15 11.33 -14.91
C GLU A 49 -1.32 10.38 -15.13
N GLY A 50 -1.10 9.06 -14.97
CA GLY A 50 -2.13 8.03 -15.08
C GLY A 50 -3.28 8.26 -14.10
N GLN A 51 -2.97 8.49 -12.83
CA GLN A 51 -3.96 8.72 -11.79
C GLN A 51 -4.77 10.01 -12.02
N ILE A 52 -4.10 11.12 -12.33
CA ILE A 52 -4.79 12.41 -12.54
C ILE A 52 -5.72 12.32 -13.75
N ARG A 53 -5.25 11.84 -14.90
CA ARG A 53 -6.10 11.71 -16.10
C ARG A 53 -7.29 10.79 -15.88
N THR A 54 -7.05 9.68 -15.18
CA THR A 54 -8.14 8.74 -14.86
C THR A 54 -9.16 9.39 -13.92
N ALA A 55 -8.69 10.08 -12.88
CA ALA A 55 -9.58 10.76 -11.95
C ALA A 55 -10.39 11.89 -12.61
N GLU A 56 -9.82 12.60 -13.57
CA GLU A 56 -10.52 13.62 -14.35
C GLU A 56 -11.55 13.00 -15.31
N ALA A 57 -11.16 11.97 -16.05
CA ALA A 57 -12.02 11.33 -17.04
C ALA A 57 -13.26 10.65 -16.44
N PHE A 58 -13.12 10.07 -15.24
CA PHE A 58 -14.19 9.29 -14.59
C PHE A 58 -14.79 9.99 -13.36
N GLY A 59 -14.37 11.21 -13.04
CA GLY A 59 -14.91 11.98 -11.91
C GLY A 59 -14.57 11.39 -10.55
N PHE A 60 -13.40 10.74 -10.41
CA PHE A 60 -12.94 10.22 -9.11
C PHE A 60 -12.52 11.35 -8.17
N ASP A 61 -12.76 11.16 -6.89
CA ASP A 61 -12.59 12.19 -5.87
C ASP A 61 -11.18 12.18 -5.25
N TYR A 62 -10.31 11.29 -5.70
CA TYR A 62 -8.98 11.09 -5.15
C TYR A 62 -7.96 10.69 -6.23
N VAL A 63 -6.71 10.71 -5.83
CA VAL A 63 -5.58 10.06 -6.50
C VAL A 63 -4.78 9.26 -5.48
N ASN A 64 -4.13 8.17 -5.88
CA ASN A 64 -3.35 7.34 -4.97
C ASN A 64 -1.99 6.92 -5.53
N THR A 65 -1.13 6.41 -4.65
CA THR A 65 0.20 5.92 -5.01
C THR A 65 0.28 4.41 -5.18
N MET A 66 -0.85 3.72 -5.19
CA MET A 66 -0.85 2.27 -5.40
C MET A 66 -0.44 1.94 -6.83
N SER A 67 0.71 1.32 -6.98
CA SER A 67 1.20 0.79 -8.26
C SER A 67 1.00 -0.72 -8.35
N ASP A 68 1.45 -1.42 -7.35
CA ASP A 68 1.44 -2.88 -7.20
C ASP A 68 1.78 -3.24 -5.74
N PRO A 69 1.48 -4.45 -5.26
CA PRO A 69 1.75 -4.85 -3.88
C PRO A 69 3.24 -5.09 -3.55
N ALA A 70 4.07 -5.41 -4.54
CA ALA A 70 5.46 -5.85 -4.32
C ALA A 70 6.47 -4.71 -4.05
N ARG A 71 6.01 -3.48 -3.76
CA ARG A 71 6.90 -2.31 -3.66
C ARG A 71 7.79 -2.37 -2.42
N GLU A 72 7.23 -2.61 -1.27
CA GLU A 72 7.91 -2.67 0.02
C GLU A 72 8.83 -3.89 0.09
N ALA A 73 8.34 -5.05 -0.30
CA ALA A 73 9.12 -6.29 -0.39
C ALA A 73 10.33 -6.15 -1.32
N ALA A 74 10.18 -5.48 -2.47
CA ALA A 74 11.29 -5.20 -3.38
C ALA A 74 12.37 -4.33 -2.73
N ASP A 75 11.98 -3.30 -1.97
CA ASP A 75 12.93 -2.45 -1.25
C ASP A 75 13.59 -3.20 -0.06
N CYS A 76 12.92 -4.20 0.52
CA CYS A 76 13.51 -5.16 1.47
C CYS A 76 14.50 -6.13 0.81
N GLY A 77 14.53 -6.22 -0.52
CA GLY A 77 15.41 -7.07 -1.30
C GLY A 77 14.76 -8.36 -1.83
N ALA A 78 13.44 -8.47 -1.80
CA ALA A 78 12.73 -9.57 -2.43
C ALA A 78 12.92 -9.52 -3.96
N PRO A 79 13.16 -10.66 -4.63
CA PRO A 79 13.24 -10.70 -6.07
C PRO A 79 11.86 -10.48 -6.70
N VAL A 80 11.79 -9.53 -7.63
CA VAL A 80 10.56 -9.16 -8.33
C VAL A 80 10.76 -9.18 -9.84
N GLU A 81 9.72 -9.56 -10.56
CA GLU A 81 9.69 -9.55 -12.02
C GLU A 81 8.74 -8.46 -12.54
N TYR A 82 9.23 -7.67 -13.48
CA TYR A 82 8.49 -6.57 -14.09
C TYR A 82 8.03 -6.94 -15.49
N PHE A 83 6.75 -6.75 -15.77
CA PHE A 83 6.15 -7.00 -17.07
C PHE A 83 5.67 -5.71 -17.73
N GLU A 84 5.65 -5.69 -19.05
CA GLU A 84 5.20 -4.52 -19.84
C GLU A 84 3.70 -4.23 -19.64
N SER A 85 2.88 -5.26 -19.50
CA SER A 85 1.41 -5.18 -19.48
C SER A 85 0.74 -6.06 -18.43
N GLN A 86 1.48 -6.50 -17.42
CA GLN A 86 0.96 -7.32 -16.32
C GLN A 86 1.46 -6.75 -14.98
N PRO A 87 0.80 -7.07 -13.86
CA PRO A 87 1.29 -6.70 -12.53
C PRO A 87 2.71 -7.21 -12.27
N VAL A 88 3.44 -6.48 -11.46
CA VAL A 88 4.71 -6.94 -10.90
C VAL A 88 4.46 -8.22 -10.11
N ALA A 89 5.28 -9.22 -10.30
CA ALA A 89 5.18 -10.49 -9.58
C ALA A 89 6.37 -10.69 -8.65
N LEU A 90 6.08 -11.19 -7.46
CA LEU A 90 7.09 -11.76 -6.57
C LEU A 90 7.43 -13.18 -7.05
N ILE A 91 8.69 -13.55 -6.95
CA ILE A 91 9.14 -14.89 -7.32
C ILE A 91 9.04 -15.76 -6.07
N GLU A 92 7.89 -16.41 -5.88
CA GLU A 92 7.56 -17.16 -4.65
C GLU A 92 8.60 -18.23 -4.30
N ASP A 93 9.11 -18.96 -5.31
CA ASP A 93 10.15 -19.97 -5.11
C ASP A 93 11.50 -19.37 -4.62
N GLN A 94 11.63 -18.04 -4.67
CA GLN A 94 12.80 -17.30 -4.23
C GLN A 94 12.42 -16.27 -3.13
N ALA A 95 11.37 -16.55 -2.36
CA ALA A 95 10.92 -15.65 -1.30
C ALA A 95 12.09 -15.23 -0.41
N LEU A 96 12.14 -13.95 -0.07
CA LEU A 96 13.24 -13.36 0.73
C LEU A 96 13.46 -14.10 2.04
N LEU A 97 12.35 -14.50 2.68
CA LEU A 97 12.31 -15.25 3.93
C LEU A 97 12.01 -16.75 3.70
N ALA A 98 12.41 -17.35 2.57
CA ALA A 98 12.40 -18.80 2.42
C ALA A 98 13.18 -19.47 3.58
N ASP A 99 14.28 -18.85 4.00
CA ASP A 99 14.98 -19.15 5.25
C ASP A 99 14.54 -18.14 6.33
N LYS A 100 13.75 -18.62 7.30
CA LYS A 100 13.20 -17.82 8.41
C LYS A 100 14.27 -17.11 9.25
N THR A 101 15.47 -17.71 9.36
CA THR A 101 16.56 -17.14 10.18
C THR A 101 17.02 -15.78 9.68
N LYS A 102 16.78 -15.46 8.42
CA LYS A 102 17.10 -14.14 7.83
C LYS A 102 16.29 -13.00 8.44
N LEU A 103 15.10 -13.26 8.98
CA LEU A 103 14.27 -12.21 9.59
C LEU A 103 15.02 -11.45 10.68
N ALA A 104 15.76 -12.13 11.54
CA ALA A 104 16.53 -11.52 12.63
C ALA A 104 17.61 -10.52 12.16
N SER A 105 18.06 -10.64 10.90
CA SER A 105 19.09 -9.76 10.31
C SER A 105 18.52 -8.83 9.23
N LEU A 106 17.24 -8.99 8.88
CA LEU A 106 16.59 -8.16 7.87
C LEU A 106 16.48 -6.72 8.38
N LYS A 107 16.93 -5.78 7.56
CA LYS A 107 16.87 -4.35 7.90
C LYS A 107 15.68 -3.71 7.21
N ILE A 108 14.99 -2.86 7.95
CA ILE A 108 13.96 -2.01 7.36
C ILE A 108 14.64 -1.00 6.45
N PRO A 109 14.31 -0.96 5.14
CA PRO A 109 14.87 -0.01 4.21
C PRO A 109 14.46 1.43 4.57
N ASP A 110 15.31 2.39 4.23
CA ASP A 110 14.97 3.81 4.36
C ASP A 110 13.95 4.19 3.26
N PRO A 111 12.74 4.64 3.61
CA PRO A 111 11.75 5.07 2.62
C PRO A 111 12.22 6.22 1.71
N LEU A 112 13.25 6.97 2.13
CA LEU A 112 13.89 8.03 1.35
C LEU A 112 15.18 7.58 0.65
N GLY A 113 15.53 6.31 0.73
CA GLY A 113 16.79 5.72 0.26
C GLY A 113 16.94 5.57 -1.26
N GLY A 114 16.00 6.05 -2.06
CA GLY A 114 16.09 5.99 -3.53
C GLY A 114 15.37 4.81 -4.18
N GLY A 115 14.79 3.90 -3.40
CA GLY A 115 14.03 2.73 -3.86
C GLY A 115 12.61 3.06 -4.33
N ARG A 116 11.78 2.03 -4.39
CA ARG A 116 10.39 2.11 -4.86
C ARG A 116 9.50 2.88 -3.89
N MET A 117 9.70 2.74 -2.58
CA MET A 117 9.02 3.56 -1.57
C MET A 117 9.31 5.05 -1.79
N HIS A 118 10.58 5.42 -2.05
CA HIS A 118 10.95 6.81 -2.35
C HIS A 118 10.27 7.32 -3.62
N ASN A 119 10.11 6.47 -4.63
CA ASN A 119 9.37 6.82 -5.84
C ASN A 119 7.90 7.15 -5.51
N GLY A 120 7.25 6.38 -4.65
CA GLY A 120 5.90 6.67 -4.14
C GLY A 120 5.81 8.00 -3.37
N ILE A 121 6.80 8.31 -2.54
CA ILE A 121 6.87 9.58 -1.80
C ILE A 121 6.98 10.77 -2.77
N LYS A 122 7.79 10.66 -3.84
CA LYS A 122 7.86 11.69 -4.89
C LYS A 122 6.53 11.86 -5.62
N ALA A 123 5.79 10.76 -5.83
CA ALA A 123 4.44 10.84 -6.41
C ALA A 123 3.50 11.68 -5.54
N LEU A 124 3.51 11.48 -4.21
CA LEU A 124 2.68 12.25 -3.27
C LEU A 124 2.98 13.75 -3.32
N ALA A 125 4.27 14.13 -3.33
CA ALA A 125 4.67 15.53 -3.44
C ALA A 125 4.16 16.16 -4.75
N LEU A 126 4.26 15.43 -5.86
CA LEU A 126 3.78 15.91 -7.15
C LEU A 126 2.25 15.96 -7.23
N PHE A 127 1.52 15.00 -6.64
CA PHE A 127 0.06 15.08 -6.47
C PHE A 127 -0.34 16.31 -5.66
N LYS A 128 0.38 16.58 -4.55
CA LYS A 128 0.11 17.74 -3.69
C LYS A 128 0.22 19.05 -4.46
N GLU A 129 1.24 19.17 -5.28
CA GLU A 129 1.46 20.33 -6.15
C GLU A 129 0.34 20.48 -7.19
N ARG A 130 0.01 19.37 -7.89
CA ARG A 130 -0.87 19.43 -9.07
C ARG A 130 -2.36 19.45 -8.75
N VAL A 131 -2.81 18.67 -7.77
CA VAL A 131 -4.24 18.44 -7.50
C VAL A 131 -4.64 18.51 -6.03
N GLY A 132 -3.72 18.77 -5.11
CA GLY A 132 -3.96 18.70 -3.67
C GLY A 132 -4.97 19.72 -3.13
N LYS A 133 -5.37 20.73 -3.91
CA LYS A 133 -6.44 21.66 -3.56
C LYS A 133 -7.84 21.08 -3.82
N ASP A 134 -7.95 20.24 -4.83
CA ASP A 134 -9.24 19.79 -5.35
C ASP A 134 -9.54 18.32 -5.04
N LYS A 135 -8.53 17.47 -4.93
CA LYS A 135 -8.68 16.02 -4.70
C LYS A 135 -8.03 15.59 -3.39
N ILE A 136 -8.50 14.48 -2.85
CA ILE A 136 -7.81 13.76 -1.76
C ILE A 136 -6.57 13.07 -2.35
N ILE A 137 -5.50 13.10 -1.60
CA ILE A 137 -4.26 12.41 -1.92
C ILE A 137 -4.12 11.23 -0.96
N GLU A 138 -4.11 10.02 -1.51
CA GLU A 138 -3.94 8.81 -0.74
C GLU A 138 -2.55 8.23 -0.96
N GLY A 139 -1.81 8.07 0.14
CA GLY A 139 -0.66 7.18 0.19
C GLY A 139 -1.12 5.74 0.24
N TRP A 140 -0.22 4.79 0.01
CA TRP A 140 -0.55 3.36 0.07
C TRP A 140 0.56 2.58 0.74
N ILE A 141 0.17 1.63 1.58
CA ILE A 141 1.04 0.65 2.24
C ILE A 141 0.35 -0.71 2.21
N GLU A 142 1.10 -1.77 2.46
CA GLU A 142 0.53 -3.10 2.61
C GLU A 142 0.22 -3.42 4.09
N GLY A 143 -0.73 -4.32 4.31
CA GLY A 143 -1.09 -4.79 5.64
C GLY A 143 -0.20 -5.94 6.12
N PRO A 144 -0.37 -6.37 7.40
CA PRO A 144 0.53 -7.34 8.01
C PRO A 144 0.60 -8.68 7.30
N ILE A 145 -0.54 -9.22 6.86
CA ILE A 145 -0.55 -10.53 6.20
C ILE A 145 -0.19 -10.41 4.70
N ALA A 146 -0.53 -9.30 4.04
CA ALA A 146 -0.17 -9.09 2.63
C ALA A 146 1.33 -8.95 2.48
N GLU A 147 1.98 -7.99 3.17
CA GLU A 147 3.43 -7.81 3.11
C GLU A 147 4.17 -9.03 3.70
N GLY A 148 3.63 -9.64 4.76
CA GLY A 148 4.16 -10.89 5.29
C GLY A 148 4.21 -12.01 4.25
N ALA A 149 3.15 -12.12 3.42
CA ALA A 149 3.09 -13.07 2.31
C ALA A 149 4.08 -12.72 1.18
N ASP A 150 4.25 -11.43 0.90
CA ASP A 150 5.20 -10.95 -0.10
C ASP A 150 6.66 -11.25 0.28
N LEU A 151 6.97 -11.20 1.56
CA LEU A 151 8.32 -11.53 2.07
C LEU A 151 8.56 -13.03 2.24
N ARG A 152 7.53 -13.83 2.63
CA ARG A 152 7.65 -15.23 3.01
C ARG A 152 7.22 -16.22 1.92
N GLY A 153 6.38 -15.79 0.99
CA GLY A 153 5.60 -16.64 0.09
C GLY A 153 4.24 -16.99 0.71
N ILE A 154 3.15 -16.76 -0.05
CA ILE A 154 1.79 -16.87 0.44
C ILE A 154 1.46 -18.26 1.00
N ASN A 155 1.80 -19.33 0.25
CA ASN A 155 1.51 -20.70 0.66
C ASN A 155 2.26 -21.08 1.93
N THR A 156 3.52 -20.66 2.03
CA THR A 156 4.37 -20.96 3.18
C THR A 156 3.90 -20.21 4.42
N LEU A 157 3.53 -18.93 4.29
CA LEU A 157 2.97 -18.15 5.40
C LEU A 157 1.67 -18.78 5.93
N MET A 158 0.80 -19.28 5.05
CA MET A 158 -0.44 -19.95 5.49
C MET A 158 -0.15 -21.20 6.33
N MET A 159 0.92 -21.92 6.04
CA MET A 159 1.34 -23.06 6.88
C MET A 159 1.98 -22.60 8.19
N ASP A 160 2.73 -21.50 8.18
CA ASP A 160 3.43 -20.99 9.36
C ASP A 160 2.47 -20.57 10.49
N PHE A 161 1.22 -20.22 10.22
CA PHE A 161 0.21 -19.99 11.26
C PHE A 161 0.04 -21.18 12.19
N PHE A 162 0.26 -22.41 11.70
CA PHE A 162 0.13 -23.65 12.45
C PHE A 162 1.49 -24.22 12.88
N ASP A 163 2.49 -24.12 12.00
CA ASP A 163 3.78 -24.78 12.20
C ASP A 163 4.76 -23.92 13.03
N ASP A 164 4.63 -22.60 12.97
CA ASP A 164 5.56 -21.68 13.67
C ASP A 164 4.90 -20.33 14.00
N PRO A 165 3.88 -20.31 14.87
CA PRO A 165 3.23 -19.08 15.31
C PRO A 165 4.16 -17.99 15.81
N PRO A 166 5.23 -18.30 16.58
CA PRO A 166 6.19 -17.26 17.01
C PRO A 166 6.84 -16.52 15.85
N PHE A 167 7.23 -17.23 14.80
CA PHE A 167 7.79 -16.59 13.60
C PHE A 167 6.80 -15.64 12.92
N VAL A 168 5.52 -16.01 12.84
CA VAL A 168 4.47 -15.15 12.26
C VAL A 168 4.35 -13.84 13.06
N HIS A 169 4.36 -13.92 14.39
CA HIS A 169 4.32 -12.74 15.24
C HIS A 169 5.55 -11.84 15.05
N ASP A 170 6.74 -12.41 14.94
CA ASP A 170 7.97 -11.66 14.68
C ASP A 170 7.97 -11.00 13.30
N LEU A 171 7.50 -11.73 12.27
CA LEU A 171 7.35 -11.22 10.91
C LEU A 171 6.37 -10.05 10.86
N PHE A 172 5.18 -10.19 11.46
CA PHE A 172 4.20 -9.12 11.47
C PHE A 172 4.65 -7.91 12.29
N ALA A 173 5.41 -8.14 13.37
CA ALA A 173 6.02 -7.02 14.11
C ALA A 173 7.02 -6.24 13.24
N PHE A 174 7.84 -6.93 12.43
CA PHE A 174 8.73 -6.31 11.45
C PHE A 174 7.94 -5.51 10.40
N VAL A 175 6.89 -6.10 9.83
CA VAL A 175 6.04 -5.45 8.82
C VAL A 175 5.42 -4.17 9.40
N ILE A 176 4.85 -4.21 10.60
CA ILE A 176 4.27 -3.00 11.22
C ILE A 176 5.29 -1.87 11.36
N GLU A 177 6.52 -2.19 11.72
CA GLU A 177 7.56 -1.16 11.83
C GLU A 177 7.95 -0.59 10.46
N LEU A 178 8.09 -1.43 9.44
CA LEU A 178 8.33 -1.05 8.06
C LEU A 178 7.24 -0.07 7.57
N GLU A 179 5.99 -0.48 7.69
CA GLU A 179 4.85 0.25 7.15
C GLU A 179 4.60 1.57 7.91
N LEU A 180 4.79 1.61 9.21
CA LEU A 180 4.69 2.86 9.98
C LEU A 180 5.79 3.86 9.63
N ARG A 181 7.00 3.39 9.32
CA ARG A 181 8.08 4.27 8.83
C ARG A 181 7.73 4.84 7.46
N PHE A 182 7.19 4.02 6.57
CA PHE A 182 6.79 4.44 5.23
C PHE A 182 5.57 5.38 5.27
N ALA A 183 4.53 5.04 6.03
CA ALA A 183 3.34 5.89 6.22
C ALA A 183 3.71 7.28 6.76
N ARG A 184 4.65 7.36 7.70
CA ARG A 184 5.14 8.63 8.25
C ARG A 184 5.71 9.54 7.16
N GLU A 185 6.55 9.02 6.28
CA GLU A 185 7.13 9.82 5.20
C GLU A 185 6.10 10.18 4.12
N GLN A 186 5.13 9.31 3.87
CA GLN A 186 3.99 9.59 3.00
C GLN A 186 3.13 10.75 3.54
N LEU A 187 2.81 10.75 4.83
CA LEU A 187 2.07 11.85 5.47
C LEU A 187 2.84 13.18 5.40
N LYS A 188 4.15 13.16 5.65
CA LYS A 188 5.01 14.35 5.50
C LYS A 188 5.02 14.87 4.07
N ALA A 189 4.99 13.99 3.07
CA ALA A 189 4.95 14.35 1.65
C ALA A 189 3.59 14.90 1.19
N GLY A 190 2.56 14.81 2.03
CA GLY A 190 1.26 15.43 1.80
C GLY A 190 0.11 14.47 1.54
N ALA A 191 0.23 13.21 1.90
CA ALA A 191 -0.91 12.29 1.91
C ALA A 191 -1.96 12.77 2.91
N ASP A 192 -3.22 12.74 2.51
CA ASP A 192 -4.38 13.06 3.38
C ASP A 192 -4.93 11.80 4.06
N VAL A 193 -4.76 10.65 3.41
CA VAL A 193 -5.22 9.34 3.83
C VAL A 193 -4.13 8.33 3.52
N ILE A 194 -3.98 7.31 4.34
CA ILE A 194 -3.17 6.13 4.05
C ILE A 194 -4.11 4.97 3.73
N GLY A 195 -4.05 4.47 2.51
CA GLY A 195 -4.65 3.20 2.12
C GLY A 195 -3.79 2.05 2.66
N VAL A 196 -4.43 1.05 3.23
CA VAL A 196 -3.79 -0.18 3.71
C VAL A 196 -4.39 -1.35 2.95
N GLY A 197 -3.58 -2.03 2.13
CA GLY A 197 -3.98 -3.22 1.39
C GLY A 197 -3.63 -4.48 2.16
N ASP A 198 -4.64 -5.21 2.65
CA ASP A 198 -4.40 -6.48 3.35
C ASP A 198 -5.23 -7.62 2.72
N ALA A 199 -5.13 -7.73 1.40
CA ALA A 199 -5.94 -8.66 0.60
C ALA A 199 -5.81 -10.12 1.08
N ALA A 200 -4.64 -10.54 1.50
CA ALA A 200 -4.39 -11.90 1.99
C ALA A 200 -5.17 -12.23 3.27
N ALA A 201 -5.68 -11.23 4.00
CA ALA A 201 -6.55 -11.44 5.17
C ALA A 201 -7.86 -12.12 4.79
N SER A 202 -8.31 -12.01 3.53
CA SER A 202 -9.51 -12.71 3.03
C SER A 202 -9.32 -14.23 2.88
N LEU A 203 -8.09 -14.72 2.92
CA LEU A 203 -7.76 -16.16 2.74
C LEU A 203 -7.79 -16.95 4.04
N VAL A 204 -7.85 -16.29 5.19
CA VAL A 204 -7.82 -16.94 6.49
C VAL A 204 -9.20 -16.98 7.14
N GLY A 205 -9.43 -18.01 7.96
CA GLY A 205 -10.66 -18.13 8.75
C GLY A 205 -10.67 -17.14 9.95
N PRO A 206 -11.86 -16.95 10.57
CA PRO A 206 -12.03 -15.99 11.67
C PRO A 206 -11.06 -16.20 12.84
N ASP A 207 -10.75 -17.43 13.21
CA ASP A 207 -9.86 -17.73 14.35
C ASP A 207 -8.45 -17.25 14.06
N ILE A 208 -7.88 -17.56 12.88
CA ILE A 208 -6.56 -17.09 12.46
C ILE A 208 -6.54 -15.56 12.32
N TYR A 209 -7.61 -14.98 11.75
CA TYR A 209 -7.71 -13.53 11.62
C TYR A 209 -7.67 -12.84 13.00
N HIS A 210 -8.46 -13.31 13.96
CA HIS A 210 -8.51 -12.71 15.30
C HIS A 210 -7.23 -12.91 16.10
N GLU A 211 -6.56 -14.04 15.94
CA GLU A 211 -5.34 -14.34 16.68
C GLU A 211 -4.12 -13.61 16.07
N PHE A 212 -3.95 -13.69 14.75
CA PHE A 212 -2.71 -13.24 14.10
C PHE A 212 -2.83 -11.92 13.33
N VAL A 213 -3.95 -11.63 12.67
CA VAL A 213 -4.05 -10.49 11.74
C VAL A 213 -4.58 -9.24 12.43
N TRP A 214 -5.76 -9.34 13.03
CA TRP A 214 -6.45 -8.23 13.69
C TRP A 214 -5.58 -7.43 14.68
N PRO A 215 -4.78 -8.04 15.57
CA PRO A 215 -3.95 -7.27 16.51
C PRO A 215 -2.93 -6.38 15.80
N TYR A 216 -2.40 -6.81 14.66
CA TYR A 216 -1.40 -6.08 13.90
C TYR A 216 -2.04 -5.03 12.98
N GLU A 217 -3.15 -5.34 12.30
CA GLU A 217 -3.93 -4.33 11.59
C GLU A 217 -4.34 -3.19 12.53
N LYS A 218 -4.87 -3.52 13.72
CA LYS A 218 -5.22 -2.53 14.71
C LYS A 218 -4.01 -1.68 15.13
N LYS A 219 -2.87 -2.31 15.40
CA LYS A 219 -1.63 -1.61 15.76
C LYS A 219 -1.16 -0.68 14.64
N LEU A 220 -1.28 -1.11 13.38
CA LEU A 220 -0.94 -0.30 12.21
C LEU A 220 -1.86 0.92 12.11
N VAL A 221 -3.17 0.71 12.20
CA VAL A 221 -4.18 1.77 12.15
C VAL A 221 -3.98 2.78 13.28
N ASP A 222 -3.82 2.30 14.52
CA ASP A 222 -3.57 3.14 15.69
C ASP A 222 -2.28 3.97 15.52
N GLY A 223 -1.23 3.34 14.97
CA GLY A 223 0.04 4.01 14.68
C GLY A 223 -0.09 5.12 13.64
N ILE A 224 -0.84 4.88 12.57
CA ILE A 224 -1.11 5.91 11.54
C ILE A 224 -1.95 7.04 12.12
N HIS A 225 -2.96 6.74 12.95
CA HIS A 225 -3.77 7.76 13.64
C HIS A 225 -2.89 8.60 14.59
N ALA A 226 -1.96 7.98 15.31
CA ALA A 226 -1.02 8.71 16.18
C ALA A 226 -0.08 9.64 15.40
N LEU A 227 0.18 9.36 14.12
CA LEU A 227 0.90 10.24 13.20
C LEU A 227 0.02 11.36 12.60
N GLY A 228 -1.27 11.41 12.95
CA GLY A 228 -2.26 12.37 12.43
C GLY A 228 -2.87 11.97 11.09
N GLY A 229 -2.60 10.77 10.59
CA GLY A 229 -3.18 10.24 9.36
C GLY A 229 -4.59 9.71 9.54
N LYS A 230 -5.32 9.60 8.43
CA LYS A 230 -6.58 8.83 8.30
C LYS A 230 -6.27 7.53 7.58
N VAL A 231 -7.05 6.49 7.84
CA VAL A 231 -6.84 5.16 7.26
C VAL A 231 -8.03 4.73 6.42
N ARG A 232 -7.75 4.10 5.30
CA ARG A 232 -8.71 3.32 4.52
C ARG A 232 -8.18 1.90 4.38
N LEU A 233 -8.72 0.96 5.14
CA LEU A 233 -8.38 -0.46 5.04
C LEU A 233 -9.12 -1.08 3.86
N HIS A 234 -8.42 -1.91 3.08
CA HIS A 234 -8.93 -2.68 1.96
C HIS A 234 -8.58 -4.17 2.13
N ILE A 235 -9.60 -4.99 2.27
CA ILE A 235 -9.53 -6.47 2.27
C ILE A 235 -10.48 -6.94 1.16
N CYS A 236 -10.01 -7.76 0.20
CA CYS A 236 -10.82 -8.22 -0.95
C CYS A 236 -10.75 -9.73 -1.16
#